data_6dae0278079548d7b9fce0ff33e641e0
#
_entry.id   6dae0278079548d7b9fce0ff33e641e0
#
_cell.length_a   1.000
_cell.length_b   1.000
_cell.length_c   1.000
_cell.angle_alpha   90.00
_cell.angle_beta   90.00
_cell.angle_gamma   90.00
#
_symmetry.space_group_name_H-M   'P 1'
#
loop_
_entity.id
_entity.type
_entity.pdbx_description
1 polymer ?
#
loop_
_entity_poly.entity_id
_entity_poly.type
_entity_poly.pdbx_seq_one_letter_code
_entity_poly.pdbx_strand_id
1 'polypeptide(L)'
;MTRRFVWASLVVSIVAGPLVIAPDAQSQTTGNAATPRTPDGKPDLSGMWGGGDGGRPVNEDDRGNVTDIFPSRRCGPTQVECGDYTNQSVDQEFTGRMDRSRPLYRPEHWDRVIYLDMNTNREDPIFKCQPQGIPRQGPPLKIVQTASEVIFFYGGGEDYRIIPIDGRTHNPVRARDVTYFGHAVGHWDGDTLVVDAVGFNDLTWLARGGYFHSDRLRVVERLRREGNVLHYQATVEDLEVLVEPWALTPRQLRLNTNLDAFIPEGEPCHDYDSQNMVTQIRH
;
A
#
# COMPACT_ATOMS: atom_id res chain seq x y z
N MET A 1 81.79 -35.42 42.24
CA MET A 1 80.45 -34.96 42.44
C MET A 1 79.79 -34.74 41.06
N THR A 2 79.13 -35.74 40.61
CA THR A 2 78.54 -35.78 39.24
C THR A 2 77.01 -35.66 39.33
N ARG A 3 76.50 -34.53 38.80
CA ARG A 3 75.07 -34.27 38.69
C ARG A 3 74.58 -34.86 37.37
N ARG A 4 73.69 -35.82 37.44
CA ARG A 4 72.93 -36.37 36.32
C ARG A 4 71.75 -35.49 36.03
N PHE A 5 71.65 -34.98 34.79
CA PHE A 5 70.46 -34.32 34.26
C PHE A 5 69.56 -35.40 33.64
N VAL A 6 68.32 -35.46 34.15
CA VAL A 6 67.26 -36.30 33.55
C VAL A 6 66.44 -35.42 32.61
N TRP A 7 66.41 -35.84 31.35
CA TRP A 7 65.53 -35.21 30.33
C TRP A 7 64.17 -35.88 30.42
N ALA A 8 63.14 -35.08 30.73
CA ALA A 8 61.76 -35.52 30.65
C ALA A 8 61.23 -35.20 29.24
N SER A 9 60.91 -36.21 28.48
CA SER A 9 60.28 -36.06 27.16
C SER A 9 58.79 -35.82 27.33
N LEU A 10 58.34 -34.63 26.91
CA LEU A 10 56.94 -34.27 26.90
C LEU A 10 56.32 -34.83 25.60
N VAL A 11 55.48 -35.85 25.71
CA VAL A 11 54.69 -36.38 24.57
C VAL A 11 53.45 -35.50 24.44
N VAL A 12 53.38 -34.68 23.43
CA VAL A 12 52.18 -33.91 23.08
C VAL A 12 51.29 -34.83 22.20
N SER A 13 50.22 -35.30 22.80
CA SER A 13 49.17 -36.04 22.06
C SER A 13 48.26 -35.03 21.34
N ILE A 14 48.35 -34.95 20.03
CA ILE A 14 47.43 -34.18 19.21
C ILE A 14 46.14 -34.99 19.07
N VAL A 15 45.09 -34.61 19.76
CA VAL A 15 43.75 -35.15 19.58
C VAL A 15 43.16 -34.47 18.34
N ALA A 16 43.14 -35.16 17.21
CA ALA A 16 42.41 -34.73 16.02
C ALA A 16 40.91 -34.95 16.26
N GLY A 17 40.20 -33.88 16.71
CA GLY A 17 38.76 -33.88 16.74
C GLY A 17 38.16 -33.80 15.33
N PRO A 18 37.04 -34.46 15.05
CA PRO A 18 36.39 -34.34 13.75
C PRO A 18 35.92 -32.88 13.54
N LEU A 19 36.38 -32.28 12.45
CA LEU A 19 35.90 -30.98 11.96
C LEU A 19 34.47 -31.20 11.54
N VAL A 20 33.51 -30.79 12.37
CA VAL A 20 32.09 -30.70 12.01
C VAL A 20 31.98 -29.48 11.09
N ILE A 21 32.01 -29.73 9.79
CA ILE A 21 31.63 -28.73 8.79
C ILE A 21 30.14 -28.50 8.98
N ALA A 22 29.78 -27.40 9.64
CA ALA A 22 28.40 -26.93 9.64
C ALA A 22 28.01 -26.73 8.16
N PRO A 23 26.84 -27.22 7.72
CA PRO A 23 26.38 -26.91 6.38
C PRO A 23 26.24 -25.39 6.29
N ASP A 24 26.90 -24.80 5.30
CA ASP A 24 26.69 -23.41 4.93
C ASP A 24 25.20 -23.14 4.91
N ALA A 25 24.77 -22.16 5.70
CA ALA A 25 23.46 -21.60 5.56
C ALA A 25 23.37 -21.08 4.12
N GLN A 26 22.85 -21.94 3.24
CA GLN A 26 22.53 -21.54 1.89
C GLN A 26 21.59 -20.36 2.03
N SER A 27 22.11 -19.19 1.72
CA SER A 27 21.29 -18.06 1.34
C SER A 27 20.26 -18.59 0.38
N GLN A 28 19.02 -18.74 0.85
CA GLN A 28 17.92 -19.09 -0.02
C GLN A 28 17.80 -17.93 -1.00
N THR A 29 18.46 -18.07 -2.14
CA THR A 29 18.05 -17.39 -3.35
C THR A 29 16.56 -17.65 -3.43
N THR A 30 15.77 -16.61 -3.32
CA THR A 30 14.33 -16.59 -3.60
C THR A 30 14.19 -16.95 -5.08
N GLY A 31 14.38 -18.24 -5.40
CA GLY A 31 14.08 -18.78 -6.70
C GLY A 31 12.60 -18.51 -6.95
N ASN A 32 12.29 -17.92 -8.09
CA ASN A 32 10.93 -17.64 -8.55
C ASN A 32 10.08 -18.90 -8.41
N ALA A 33 9.39 -19.05 -7.27
CA ALA A 33 8.38 -20.08 -7.13
C ALA A 33 7.34 -19.83 -8.22
N ALA A 34 6.97 -20.87 -8.97
CA ALA A 34 5.94 -20.71 -10.00
C ALA A 34 4.67 -20.13 -9.35
N THR A 35 4.08 -19.16 -9.98
CA THR A 35 2.82 -18.57 -9.51
C THR A 35 1.72 -19.62 -9.56
N PRO A 36 1.08 -19.98 -8.42
CA PRO A 36 -0.06 -20.86 -8.40
C PRO A 36 -1.20 -20.33 -9.27
N ARG A 37 -1.95 -21.24 -9.89
CA ARG A 37 -3.07 -20.88 -10.74
C ARG A 37 -4.34 -21.57 -10.28
N THR A 38 -5.45 -20.89 -10.46
CA THR A 38 -6.81 -21.44 -10.29
C THR A 38 -7.14 -22.41 -11.43
N PRO A 39 -8.19 -23.23 -11.29
CA PRO A 39 -8.57 -24.20 -12.34
C PRO A 39 -8.89 -23.56 -13.71
N ASP A 40 -9.31 -22.30 -13.74
CA ASP A 40 -9.53 -21.51 -14.95
C ASP A 40 -8.26 -20.85 -15.51
N GLY A 41 -7.09 -21.18 -14.93
CA GLY A 41 -5.77 -20.74 -15.40
C GLY A 41 -5.34 -19.35 -14.99
N LYS A 42 -6.12 -18.62 -14.20
CA LYS A 42 -5.76 -17.31 -13.68
C LYS A 42 -4.79 -17.43 -12.50
N PRO A 43 -3.92 -16.45 -12.24
CA PRO A 43 -3.14 -16.45 -11.02
C PRO A 43 -4.02 -16.56 -9.79
N ASP A 44 -3.67 -17.44 -8.86
CA ASP A 44 -4.36 -17.54 -7.57
C ASP A 44 -3.81 -16.48 -6.63
N LEU A 45 -4.62 -15.45 -6.36
CA LEU A 45 -4.27 -14.36 -5.45
C LEU A 45 -4.60 -14.69 -3.99
N SER A 46 -5.23 -15.85 -3.70
CA SER A 46 -5.65 -16.22 -2.35
C SER A 46 -4.44 -16.29 -1.41
N GLY A 47 -4.64 -15.84 -0.18
CA GLY A 47 -3.64 -15.87 0.87
C GLY A 47 -3.67 -14.66 1.77
N MET A 48 -2.82 -14.67 2.77
CA MET A 48 -2.53 -13.50 3.60
C MET A 48 -1.28 -12.81 3.08
N TRP A 49 -1.37 -11.51 2.92
CA TRP A 49 -0.34 -10.68 2.33
C TRP A 49 0.10 -9.60 3.32
N GLY A 50 1.39 -9.37 3.44
CA GLY A 50 1.90 -8.38 4.37
C GLY A 50 3.35 -8.00 4.13
N GLY A 51 3.87 -7.07 4.93
CA GLY A 51 5.27 -6.68 4.88
C GLY A 51 5.66 -6.09 3.52
N GLY A 52 4.93 -5.07 3.07
CA GLY A 52 5.24 -4.43 1.80
C GLY A 52 6.20 -3.26 1.97
N ASP A 53 7.23 -3.21 1.14
CA ASP A 53 8.02 -1.99 1.00
C ASP A 53 7.21 -0.97 0.20
N GLY A 54 6.97 0.20 0.81
CA GLY A 54 6.55 1.38 0.08
C GLY A 54 7.73 1.90 -0.73
N GLY A 55 7.86 1.47 -1.98
CA GLY A 55 8.86 2.00 -2.89
C GLY A 55 8.56 3.47 -3.26
N ARG A 56 9.53 4.15 -3.86
CA ARG A 56 9.26 5.41 -4.55
C ARG A 56 8.41 5.13 -5.79
N PRO A 57 7.54 6.06 -6.20
CA PRO A 57 6.86 5.93 -7.49
C PRO A 57 7.89 5.75 -8.60
N VAL A 58 7.75 4.69 -9.35
CA VAL A 58 8.67 4.36 -10.44
C VAL A 58 7.86 4.01 -11.68
N ASN A 59 8.41 4.31 -12.84
CA ASN A 59 7.93 3.71 -14.07
C ASN A 59 8.51 2.31 -14.18
N GLU A 60 7.69 1.37 -14.57
CA GLU A 60 8.12 -0.01 -14.85
C GLU A 60 7.79 -0.32 -16.31
N ASP A 61 8.65 -1.12 -16.95
CA ASP A 61 8.35 -1.68 -18.26
C ASP A 61 7.36 -2.85 -18.13
N ASP A 62 6.93 -3.40 -19.27
CA ASP A 62 5.99 -4.52 -19.33
C ASP A 62 6.51 -5.79 -18.62
N ARG A 63 7.78 -5.81 -18.22
CA ARG A 63 8.44 -6.91 -17.51
C ARG A 63 8.60 -6.62 -16.02
N GLY A 64 8.16 -5.44 -15.55
CA GLY A 64 8.29 -5.00 -14.17
C GLY A 64 9.69 -4.49 -13.81
N ASN A 65 10.54 -4.17 -14.80
CA ASN A 65 11.82 -3.54 -14.52
C ASN A 65 11.61 -2.04 -14.31
N VAL A 66 12.23 -1.50 -13.28
CA VAL A 66 12.24 -0.06 -13.03
C VAL A 66 12.99 0.64 -14.17
N THR A 67 12.28 1.46 -14.92
CA THR A 67 12.83 2.23 -16.04
C THR A 67 13.15 3.65 -15.65
N ASP A 68 12.43 4.21 -14.67
CA ASP A 68 12.63 5.57 -14.19
C ASP A 68 12.02 5.78 -12.80
N ILE A 69 12.54 6.72 -12.04
CA ILE A 69 11.92 7.25 -10.84
C ILE A 69 11.09 8.45 -11.26
N PHE A 70 9.81 8.50 -10.86
CA PHE A 70 8.98 9.66 -11.19
C PHE A 70 9.70 10.95 -10.77
N PRO A 71 10.04 11.81 -11.72
CA PRO A 71 10.62 13.10 -11.38
C PRO A 71 9.60 13.92 -10.58
N SER A 72 10.09 14.75 -9.67
CA SER A 72 9.24 15.73 -9.02
C SER A 72 8.58 16.65 -10.04
N ARG A 73 7.34 17.04 -9.78
CA ARG A 73 6.68 18.08 -10.58
C ARG A 73 7.50 19.36 -10.51
N ARG A 74 7.56 20.04 -11.62
CA ARG A 74 8.17 21.37 -11.65
C ARG A 74 7.07 22.39 -11.42
N CYS A 75 7.11 23.06 -10.29
CA CYS A 75 6.21 24.16 -9.97
C CYS A 75 6.96 25.49 -10.08
N GLY A 76 6.35 26.44 -10.71
CA GLY A 76 6.92 27.76 -10.94
C GLY A 76 5.86 28.79 -11.28
N PRO A 77 6.24 30.06 -11.49
CA PRO A 77 5.29 31.17 -11.67
C PRO A 77 4.34 31.02 -12.88
N THR A 78 4.73 30.19 -13.84
CA THR A 78 3.93 29.94 -15.06
C THR A 78 3.12 28.64 -15.01
N GLN A 79 3.24 27.85 -13.94
CA GLN A 79 2.57 26.57 -13.79
C GLN A 79 1.41 26.69 -12.81
N VAL A 80 0.30 27.22 -13.33
CA VAL A 80 -0.91 27.52 -12.54
C VAL A 80 -1.49 26.30 -11.85
N GLU A 81 -1.26 25.10 -12.36
CA GLU A 81 -1.67 23.84 -11.76
C GLU A 81 -1.02 23.56 -10.40
N CYS A 82 0.09 24.18 -10.11
CA CYS A 82 0.73 24.11 -8.79
C CYS A 82 0.19 25.14 -7.78
N GLY A 83 -0.75 25.98 -8.20
CA GLY A 83 -1.32 27.05 -7.38
C GLY A 83 -0.39 28.25 -7.21
N ASP A 84 -0.63 29.06 -6.18
CA ASP A 84 0.13 30.27 -5.96
C ASP A 84 1.58 29.97 -5.55
N TYR A 85 2.49 30.10 -6.49
CA TYR A 85 3.91 29.90 -6.30
C TYR A 85 4.56 30.99 -5.43
N THR A 86 3.97 32.16 -5.34
CA THR A 86 4.57 33.32 -4.65
C THR A 86 4.52 33.22 -3.14
N ASN A 87 3.62 32.38 -2.61
CA ASN A 87 3.50 32.17 -1.17
C ASN A 87 4.36 30.99 -0.71
N GLN A 88 5.67 31.19 -0.70
CA GLN A 88 6.64 30.19 -0.23
C GLN A 88 6.72 30.07 1.30
N SER A 89 5.92 30.81 2.04
CA SER A 89 5.93 30.78 3.51
C SER A 89 5.46 29.43 4.07
N VAL A 90 4.95 28.56 3.22
CA VAL A 90 4.53 27.20 3.57
C VAL A 90 5.40 26.20 2.82
N ASP A 91 6.69 26.13 3.17
CA ASP A 91 7.68 25.24 2.53
C ASP A 91 7.23 23.80 2.41
N GLN A 92 6.50 23.28 3.40
CA GLN A 92 5.99 21.91 3.39
C GLN A 92 4.89 21.71 2.34
N GLU A 93 4.06 22.70 2.14
CA GLU A 93 2.97 22.68 1.17
C GLU A 93 3.50 22.68 -0.26
N PHE A 94 4.45 23.58 -0.55
CA PHE A 94 5.09 23.67 -1.86
C PHE A 94 5.84 22.37 -2.21
N THR A 95 6.61 21.84 -1.26
CA THR A 95 7.29 20.56 -1.41
C THR A 95 6.28 19.41 -1.66
N GLY A 96 5.14 19.44 -0.97
CA GLY A 96 4.07 18.48 -1.17
C GLY A 96 3.46 18.53 -2.57
N ARG A 97 3.30 19.72 -3.16
CA ARG A 97 2.79 19.88 -4.53
C ARG A 97 3.78 19.37 -5.58
N MET A 98 5.07 19.43 -5.32
CA MET A 98 6.09 18.89 -6.23
C MET A 98 6.25 17.38 -6.15
N ASP A 99 5.81 16.78 -5.06
CA ASP A 99 5.95 15.33 -4.84
C ASP A 99 4.88 14.55 -5.60
N ARG A 100 5.28 13.78 -6.59
CA ARG A 100 4.38 12.93 -7.37
C ARG A 100 3.77 11.77 -6.58
N SER A 101 4.33 11.45 -5.43
CA SER A 101 3.71 10.50 -4.50
C SER A 101 2.46 11.05 -3.81
N ARG A 102 2.13 12.32 -4.05
CA ARG A 102 0.98 13.02 -3.50
C ARG A 102 0.05 13.52 -4.61
N PRO A 103 -1.27 13.61 -4.34
CA PRO A 103 -2.20 14.12 -5.34
C PRO A 103 -1.96 15.61 -5.61
N LEU A 104 -2.07 16.01 -6.89
CA LEU A 104 -1.99 17.41 -7.30
C LEU A 104 -3.40 17.98 -7.43
N TYR A 105 -3.79 18.80 -6.46
CA TYR A 105 -5.09 19.47 -6.46
C TYR A 105 -5.13 20.64 -7.42
N ARG A 106 -6.32 20.95 -7.90
CA ARG A 106 -6.58 22.21 -8.59
C ARG A 106 -6.33 23.39 -7.66
N PRO A 107 -5.88 24.53 -8.19
CA PRO A 107 -5.48 25.69 -7.37
C PRO A 107 -6.53 26.11 -6.33
N GLU A 108 -7.81 26.06 -6.69
CA GLU A 108 -8.94 26.48 -5.84
C GLU A 108 -9.18 25.57 -4.63
N HIS A 109 -8.55 24.39 -4.58
CA HIS A 109 -8.76 23.42 -3.51
C HIS A 109 -7.64 23.38 -2.48
N TRP A 110 -6.50 24.03 -2.72
CA TRP A 110 -5.35 23.96 -1.82
C TRP A 110 -5.63 24.53 -0.43
N ASP A 111 -6.39 25.63 -0.33
CA ASP A 111 -6.77 26.19 0.97
C ASP A 111 -7.55 25.18 1.81
N ARG A 112 -8.42 24.39 1.19
CA ARG A 112 -9.14 23.32 1.85
C ARG A 112 -8.21 22.18 2.30
N VAL A 113 -7.27 21.76 1.45
CA VAL A 113 -6.27 20.72 1.80
C VAL A 113 -5.46 21.15 3.01
N ILE A 114 -4.96 22.39 3.00
CA ILE A 114 -4.17 22.95 4.10
C ILE A 114 -5.01 22.99 5.39
N TYR A 115 -6.23 23.53 5.31
CA TYR A 115 -7.12 23.59 6.46
C TYR A 115 -7.35 22.19 7.07
N LEU A 116 -7.63 21.19 6.24
CA LEU A 116 -7.86 19.81 6.67
C LEU A 116 -6.60 19.19 7.26
N ASP A 117 -5.43 19.40 6.68
CA ASP A 117 -4.15 18.89 7.20
C ASP A 117 -3.83 19.53 8.56
N MET A 118 -3.95 20.84 8.68
CA MET A 118 -3.70 21.54 9.94
C MET A 118 -4.70 21.18 11.05
N ASN A 119 -5.89 20.76 10.70
CA ASN A 119 -6.94 20.36 11.63
C ASN A 119 -7.20 18.83 11.63
N THR A 120 -6.20 18.03 11.25
CA THR A 120 -6.32 16.58 11.11
C THR A 120 -7.00 15.90 12.28
N ASN A 121 -6.64 16.28 13.52
CA ASN A 121 -7.20 15.67 14.74
C ASN A 121 -8.72 15.83 14.86
N ARG A 122 -9.29 16.82 14.21
CA ARG A 122 -10.73 17.11 14.24
C ARG A 122 -11.44 16.73 12.95
N GLU A 123 -10.75 16.91 11.83
CA GLU A 123 -11.38 16.80 10.50
C GLU A 123 -11.15 15.43 9.84
N ASP A 124 -10.11 14.70 10.22
CA ASP A 124 -9.85 13.39 9.64
C ASP A 124 -10.95 12.39 10.03
N PRO A 125 -11.64 11.79 9.06
CA PRO A 125 -12.75 10.87 9.29
C PRO A 125 -12.43 9.68 10.21
N ILE A 126 -11.18 9.22 10.21
CA ILE A 126 -10.75 8.09 11.06
C ILE A 126 -10.93 8.38 12.56
N PHE A 127 -10.77 9.65 12.98
CA PHE A 127 -10.99 10.03 14.37
C PHE A 127 -12.48 10.18 14.73
N LYS A 128 -13.35 10.06 13.74
CA LYS A 128 -14.81 10.04 13.89
C LYS A 128 -15.37 8.63 13.69
N CYS A 129 -14.54 7.60 13.84
CA CYS A 129 -14.89 6.20 13.66
C CYS A 129 -15.50 5.88 12.27
N GLN A 130 -15.12 6.64 11.26
CA GLN A 130 -15.55 6.37 9.90
C GLN A 130 -14.52 5.47 9.19
N PRO A 131 -14.95 4.61 8.27
CA PRO A 131 -14.06 3.80 7.45
C PRO A 131 -13.02 4.66 6.73
N GLN A 132 -11.82 4.14 6.55
CA GLN A 132 -10.77 4.88 5.85
C GLN A 132 -11.05 5.09 4.37
N GLY A 133 -11.86 4.20 3.78
CA GLY A 133 -12.09 4.16 2.33
C GLY A 133 -10.85 3.74 1.56
N ILE A 134 -10.97 3.66 0.23
CA ILE A 134 -9.85 3.40 -0.66
C ILE A 134 -9.51 4.67 -1.44
N PRO A 135 -8.22 4.87 -1.78
CA PRO A 135 -7.09 3.96 -1.64
C PRO A 135 -6.38 4.03 -0.27
N ARG A 136 -6.83 4.87 0.65
CA ARG A 136 -6.18 5.12 1.95
C ARG A 136 -6.05 3.85 2.81
N GLN A 137 -7.03 2.95 2.74
CA GLN A 137 -6.98 1.64 3.41
C GLN A 137 -5.77 0.82 2.98
N GLY A 138 -5.25 1.08 1.78
CA GLY A 138 -4.12 0.37 1.19
C GLY A 138 -4.51 -1.00 0.60
N PRO A 139 -3.53 -1.85 0.31
CA PRO A 139 -3.77 -3.17 -0.24
C PRO A 139 -4.44 -4.10 0.78
N PRO A 140 -5.20 -5.11 0.30
CA PRO A 140 -5.83 -6.08 1.18
C PRO A 140 -4.79 -6.91 1.95
N LEU A 141 -5.10 -7.18 3.22
CA LEU A 141 -4.30 -8.06 4.07
C LEU A 141 -4.56 -9.53 3.77
N LYS A 142 -5.78 -9.89 3.36
CA LYS A 142 -6.15 -11.23 2.93
C LYS A 142 -7.02 -11.16 1.69
N ILE A 143 -6.73 -12.05 0.75
CA ILE A 143 -7.54 -12.26 -0.45
C ILE A 143 -8.11 -13.66 -0.41
N VAL A 144 -9.38 -13.79 -0.71
CA VAL A 144 -10.05 -15.05 -1.01
C VAL A 144 -10.57 -14.94 -2.44
N GLN A 145 -10.14 -15.84 -3.31
CA GLN A 145 -10.51 -15.85 -4.72
C GLN A 145 -11.38 -17.06 -5.03
N THR A 146 -12.47 -16.82 -5.73
CA THR A 146 -13.32 -17.83 -6.33
C THR A 146 -13.35 -17.66 -7.85
N ALA A 147 -14.10 -18.50 -8.56
CA ALA A 147 -14.25 -18.39 -10.01
C ALA A 147 -15.01 -17.11 -10.45
N SER A 148 -15.85 -16.54 -9.60
CA SER A 148 -16.75 -15.43 -9.95
C SER A 148 -16.48 -14.13 -9.19
N GLU A 149 -15.72 -14.19 -8.10
CA GLU A 149 -15.47 -13.03 -7.25
C GLU A 149 -14.15 -13.14 -6.49
N VAL A 150 -13.62 -12.02 -6.08
CA VAL A 150 -12.55 -11.92 -5.08
C VAL A 150 -13.06 -11.15 -3.87
N ILE A 151 -12.65 -11.58 -2.68
CA ILE A 151 -12.96 -10.91 -1.42
C ILE A 151 -11.68 -10.36 -0.84
N PHE A 152 -11.65 -9.05 -0.63
CA PHE A 152 -10.54 -8.34 0.00
C PHE A 152 -10.89 -8.08 1.46
N PHE A 153 -10.07 -8.57 2.38
CA PHE A 153 -10.14 -8.27 3.79
C PHE A 153 -9.01 -7.32 4.18
N TYR A 154 -9.34 -6.31 4.95
CA TYR A 154 -8.40 -5.31 5.41
C TYR A 154 -8.04 -5.52 6.88
N GLY A 155 -6.89 -5.00 7.29
CA GLY A 155 -6.46 -5.07 8.69
C GLY A 155 -7.17 -4.05 9.56
N GLY A 156 -7.29 -4.37 10.83
CA GLY A 156 -7.82 -3.46 11.85
C GLY A 156 -9.33 -3.45 11.97
N GLY A 157 -10.01 -4.50 11.48
CA GLY A 157 -11.43 -4.61 11.75
C GLY A 157 -12.27 -5.30 10.72
N GLU A 158 -13.43 -4.74 10.53
CA GLU A 158 -14.57 -5.36 9.89
C GLU A 158 -14.66 -5.07 8.40
N ASP A 159 -13.68 -4.30 7.86
CA ASP A 159 -13.75 -3.85 6.47
C ASP A 159 -13.40 -4.97 5.50
N TYR A 160 -14.29 -5.22 4.58
CA TYR A 160 -14.08 -6.12 3.47
C TYR A 160 -14.78 -5.62 2.20
N ARG A 161 -14.34 -6.12 1.04
CA ARG A 161 -14.96 -5.83 -0.26
C ARG A 161 -15.16 -7.11 -1.02
N ILE A 162 -16.37 -7.34 -1.52
CA ILE A 162 -16.70 -8.43 -2.44
C ILE A 162 -16.71 -7.84 -3.85
N ILE A 163 -15.82 -8.32 -4.70
CA ILE A 163 -15.58 -7.79 -6.03
C ILE A 163 -15.89 -8.87 -7.07
N PRO A 164 -16.97 -8.73 -7.82
CA PRO A 164 -17.28 -9.64 -8.93
C PRO A 164 -16.19 -9.56 -10.01
N ILE A 165 -15.79 -10.74 -10.51
CA ILE A 165 -14.81 -10.89 -11.61
C ILE A 165 -15.37 -11.73 -12.76
N ASP A 166 -16.68 -11.84 -12.85
CA ASP A 166 -17.42 -12.65 -13.83
C ASP A 166 -17.71 -11.92 -15.15
N GLY A 167 -17.06 -10.79 -15.38
CA GLY A 167 -17.18 -9.99 -16.60
C GLY A 167 -18.34 -9.00 -16.61
N ARG A 168 -19.08 -8.88 -15.48
CA ARG A 168 -20.12 -7.84 -15.37
C ARG A 168 -19.50 -6.44 -15.34
N THR A 169 -20.25 -5.46 -15.81
CA THR A 169 -19.94 -4.04 -15.69
C THR A 169 -20.57 -3.45 -14.43
N HIS A 170 -20.21 -2.21 -14.10
CA HIS A 170 -20.87 -1.48 -13.02
C HIS A 170 -22.39 -1.44 -13.19
N ASN A 171 -23.11 -1.78 -12.14
CA ASN A 171 -24.55 -1.60 -12.10
C ASN A 171 -24.83 -0.10 -11.87
N PRO A 172 -25.49 0.60 -12.82
CA PRO A 172 -25.68 2.05 -12.74
C PRO A 172 -26.57 2.49 -11.57
N VAL A 173 -27.41 1.59 -11.02
CA VAL A 173 -28.19 1.89 -9.81
C VAL A 173 -27.29 1.80 -8.59
N ARG A 174 -26.53 0.71 -8.45
CA ARG A 174 -25.58 0.53 -7.35
C ARG A 174 -24.47 1.56 -7.33
N ALA A 175 -24.00 1.99 -8.49
CA ALA A 175 -22.99 3.03 -8.60
C ALA A 175 -23.48 4.43 -8.13
N ARG A 176 -24.79 4.59 -7.92
CA ARG A 176 -25.41 5.80 -7.33
C ARG A 176 -25.61 5.69 -5.83
N ASP A 177 -25.62 4.48 -5.28
CA ASP A 177 -25.65 4.23 -3.83
C ASP A 177 -24.24 4.43 -3.28
N VAL A 178 -23.89 5.69 -3.02
CA VAL A 178 -22.54 6.06 -2.60
C VAL A 178 -22.18 5.44 -1.25
N THR A 179 -20.96 4.87 -1.20
CA THR A 179 -20.43 4.20 -0.01
C THR A 179 -18.98 4.62 0.25
N TYR A 180 -18.43 4.23 1.39
CA TYR A 180 -17.03 4.50 1.74
C TYR A 180 -16.02 3.78 0.85
N PHE A 181 -16.38 2.63 0.28
CA PHE A 181 -15.52 1.79 -0.56
C PHE A 181 -15.94 1.75 -2.02
N GLY A 182 -16.99 2.49 -2.37
CA GLY A 182 -17.55 2.49 -3.71
C GLY A 182 -18.17 1.15 -4.10
N HIS A 183 -18.61 1.08 -5.35
CA HIS A 183 -19.08 -0.12 -6.02
C HIS A 183 -17.97 -0.62 -6.96
N ALA A 184 -17.42 -1.78 -6.67
CA ALA A 184 -16.29 -2.34 -7.41
C ALA A 184 -16.71 -3.47 -8.35
N VAL A 185 -16.05 -3.55 -9.51
CA VAL A 185 -16.05 -4.70 -10.43
C VAL A 185 -14.61 -5.01 -10.83
N GLY A 186 -14.31 -6.27 -11.07
CA GLY A 186 -12.98 -6.69 -11.46
C GLY A 186 -12.96 -7.43 -12.80
N HIS A 187 -11.83 -7.39 -13.47
CA HIS A 187 -11.56 -8.19 -14.66
C HIS A 187 -10.08 -8.55 -14.74
N TRP A 188 -9.76 -9.58 -15.49
CA TRP A 188 -8.39 -9.99 -15.74
C TRP A 188 -7.84 -9.35 -17.01
N ASP A 189 -6.71 -8.66 -16.86
CA ASP A 189 -5.87 -8.15 -17.94
C ASP A 189 -4.58 -8.98 -17.95
N GLY A 190 -4.56 -10.06 -18.78
CA GLY A 190 -3.52 -11.08 -18.70
C GLY A 190 -3.48 -11.74 -17.32
N ASP A 191 -2.36 -11.60 -16.62
CA ASP A 191 -2.12 -12.12 -15.27
C ASP A 191 -2.35 -11.06 -14.17
N THR A 192 -2.88 -9.90 -14.52
CA THR A 192 -3.19 -8.81 -13.61
C THR A 192 -4.69 -8.74 -13.36
N LEU A 193 -5.10 -8.80 -12.10
CA LEU A 193 -6.47 -8.44 -11.70
C LEU A 193 -6.57 -6.91 -11.66
N VAL A 194 -7.49 -6.38 -12.44
CA VAL A 194 -7.84 -4.96 -12.43
C VAL A 194 -9.18 -4.80 -11.75
N VAL A 195 -9.22 -3.99 -10.70
CA VAL A 195 -10.43 -3.66 -9.94
C VAL A 195 -10.76 -2.21 -10.16
N ASP A 196 -11.94 -1.93 -10.65
CA ASP A 196 -12.47 -0.60 -10.92
C ASP A 196 -13.59 -0.29 -9.93
N ALA A 197 -13.47 0.81 -9.20
CA ALA A 197 -14.43 1.21 -8.18
C ALA A 197 -14.91 2.65 -8.41
N VAL A 198 -16.22 2.85 -8.34
CA VAL A 198 -16.93 4.14 -8.48
C VAL A 198 -18.05 4.24 -7.44
N GLY A 199 -18.70 5.39 -7.32
CA GLY A 199 -19.83 5.56 -6.39
C GLY A 199 -19.37 5.71 -4.94
N PHE A 200 -18.39 6.54 -4.73
CA PHE A 200 -17.89 6.90 -3.40
C PHE A 200 -18.72 8.03 -2.80
N ASN A 201 -18.91 8.00 -1.47
CA ASN A 201 -19.27 9.21 -0.75
C ASN A 201 -18.02 10.11 -0.61
N ASP A 202 -18.21 11.37 -0.27
CA ASP A 202 -17.13 12.35 -0.08
C ASP A 202 -16.64 12.44 1.38
N LEU A 203 -16.89 11.41 2.18
CA LEU A 203 -16.63 11.40 3.62
C LEU A 203 -15.27 10.82 4.00
N THR A 204 -14.47 10.40 3.03
CA THR A 204 -13.13 9.83 3.28
C THR A 204 -12.03 10.70 2.70
N TRP A 205 -10.79 10.37 3.02
CA TRP A 205 -9.62 11.00 2.44
C TRP A 205 -8.82 10.01 1.59
N LEU A 206 -8.20 10.48 0.51
CA LEU A 206 -7.34 9.68 -0.36
C LEU A 206 -6.09 9.20 0.38
N ALA A 207 -5.56 10.03 1.29
CA ALA A 207 -4.42 9.76 2.15
C ALA A 207 -4.46 10.70 3.36
N ARG A 208 -3.53 10.51 4.31
CA ARG A 208 -3.31 11.46 5.41
C ARG A 208 -2.82 12.79 4.84
N GLY A 209 -3.17 13.89 5.50
CA GLY A 209 -2.73 15.22 5.08
C GLY A 209 -3.83 16.04 4.39
N GLY A 210 -5.09 15.77 4.73
CA GLY A 210 -6.23 16.56 4.24
C GLY A 210 -6.61 16.29 2.79
N TYR A 211 -6.10 15.19 2.20
CA TYR A 211 -6.35 14.86 0.80
C TYR A 211 -7.76 14.31 0.59
N PHE A 212 -8.72 15.20 0.54
CA PHE A 212 -10.14 14.91 0.30
C PHE A 212 -10.40 14.56 -1.18
N HIS A 213 -11.58 14.06 -1.47
CA HIS A 213 -12.06 13.80 -2.83
C HIS A 213 -13.52 14.24 -3.00
N SER A 214 -14.00 14.23 -4.23
CA SER A 214 -15.41 14.44 -4.54
C SER A 214 -16.17 13.10 -4.66
N ASP A 215 -17.49 13.18 -4.89
CA ASP A 215 -18.32 12.00 -5.20
C ASP A 215 -18.07 11.44 -6.63
N ARG A 216 -17.20 12.12 -7.41
CA ARG A 216 -16.75 11.67 -8.74
C ARG A 216 -15.50 10.81 -8.69
N LEU A 217 -15.04 10.49 -7.49
CA LEU A 217 -13.90 9.61 -7.31
C LEU A 217 -14.08 8.29 -8.06
N ARG A 218 -13.04 7.90 -8.78
CA ARG A 218 -12.84 6.56 -9.31
C ARG A 218 -11.47 6.05 -8.84
N VAL A 219 -11.43 4.82 -8.40
CA VAL A 219 -10.20 4.15 -8.00
C VAL A 219 -10.00 2.90 -8.83
N VAL A 220 -8.85 2.78 -9.49
CA VAL A 220 -8.45 1.60 -10.24
C VAL A 220 -7.30 0.93 -9.51
N GLU A 221 -7.48 -0.31 -9.07
CA GLU A 221 -6.46 -1.11 -8.40
C GLU A 221 -5.96 -2.21 -9.34
N ARG A 222 -4.66 -2.44 -9.36
CA ARG A 222 -4.03 -3.49 -10.16
C ARG A 222 -3.24 -4.42 -9.23
N LEU A 223 -3.53 -5.71 -9.31
CA LEU A 223 -2.92 -6.73 -8.49
C LEU A 223 -2.31 -7.82 -9.39
N ARG A 224 -1.02 -8.08 -9.24
CA ARG A 224 -0.31 -9.11 -9.99
C ARG A 224 0.52 -9.96 -9.03
N ARG A 225 0.35 -11.26 -9.09
CA ARG A 225 1.11 -12.20 -8.25
C ARG A 225 2.27 -12.80 -9.03
N GLU A 226 3.46 -12.79 -8.43
CA GLU A 226 4.66 -13.50 -8.89
C GLU A 226 5.19 -14.38 -7.75
N GLY A 227 4.95 -15.67 -7.85
CA GLY A 227 5.31 -16.61 -6.79
C GLY A 227 4.68 -16.23 -5.45
N ASN A 228 5.51 -15.77 -4.51
CA ASN A 228 5.09 -15.34 -3.16
C ASN A 228 5.10 -13.81 -3.00
N VAL A 229 5.13 -13.07 -4.10
CA VAL A 229 5.05 -11.60 -4.10
C VAL A 229 3.75 -11.17 -4.78
N LEU A 230 3.03 -10.26 -4.16
CA LEU A 230 1.88 -9.57 -4.72
C LEU A 230 2.26 -8.11 -4.98
N HIS A 231 2.25 -7.74 -6.25
CA HIS A 231 2.39 -6.36 -6.68
C HIS A 231 1.03 -5.68 -6.63
N TYR A 232 0.96 -4.54 -6.00
CA TYR A 232 -0.25 -3.75 -5.85
C TYR A 232 0.02 -2.30 -6.26
N GLN A 233 -0.86 -1.77 -7.07
CA GLN A 233 -0.88 -0.35 -7.43
C GLN A 233 -2.31 0.15 -7.46
N ALA A 234 -2.54 1.36 -6.99
CA ALA A 234 -3.83 2.04 -7.10
C ALA A 234 -3.64 3.38 -7.84
N THR A 235 -4.61 3.73 -8.66
CA THR A 235 -4.70 5.01 -9.34
C THR A 235 -6.02 5.67 -9.01
N VAL A 236 -5.97 6.94 -8.65
CA VAL A 236 -7.12 7.79 -8.33
C VAL A 236 -7.40 8.70 -9.52
N GLU A 237 -8.64 8.73 -9.94
CA GLU A 237 -9.16 9.68 -10.93
C GLU A 237 -10.29 10.49 -10.28
N ASP A 238 -10.08 11.79 -10.13
CA ASP A 238 -11.09 12.73 -9.61
C ASP A 238 -10.83 14.10 -10.24
N LEU A 239 -11.31 14.30 -11.45
CA LEU A 239 -11.07 15.53 -12.22
C LEU A 239 -11.82 16.75 -11.69
N GLU A 240 -12.70 16.59 -10.71
CA GLU A 240 -13.31 17.74 -10.04
C GLU A 240 -12.34 18.42 -9.09
N VAL A 241 -11.49 17.66 -8.41
CA VAL A 241 -10.56 18.21 -7.43
C VAL A 241 -9.09 18.09 -7.83
N LEU A 242 -8.73 17.12 -8.67
CA LEU A 242 -7.35 16.88 -9.10
C LEU A 242 -7.08 17.44 -10.51
N VAL A 243 -5.85 17.91 -10.73
CA VAL A 243 -5.37 18.35 -12.05
C VAL A 243 -5.11 17.15 -12.97
N GLU A 244 -4.61 16.06 -12.42
CA GLU A 244 -4.23 14.85 -13.14
C GLU A 244 -4.58 13.60 -12.30
N PRO A 245 -4.73 12.42 -12.90
CA PRO A 245 -4.83 11.19 -12.14
C PRO A 245 -3.63 10.99 -11.22
N TRP A 246 -3.88 10.52 -10.02
CA TRP A 246 -2.83 10.27 -9.03
C TRP A 246 -2.55 8.77 -8.90
N ALA A 247 -1.39 8.33 -9.36
CA ALA A 247 -0.91 6.98 -9.13
C ALA A 247 -0.20 6.91 -7.77
N LEU A 248 -0.70 6.05 -6.89
CA LEU A 248 -0.06 5.80 -5.60
C LEU A 248 1.26 5.07 -5.81
N THR A 249 2.16 5.22 -4.85
CA THR A 249 3.40 4.46 -4.82
C THR A 249 3.11 2.95 -4.89
N PRO A 250 3.64 2.23 -5.88
CA PRO A 250 3.47 0.78 -5.98
C PRO A 250 3.96 0.07 -4.72
N ARG A 251 3.31 -1.01 -4.35
CA ARG A 251 3.67 -1.81 -3.18
C ARG A 251 3.89 -3.26 -3.56
N GLN A 252 4.86 -3.88 -2.93
CA GLN A 252 5.12 -5.31 -3.03
C GLN A 252 4.83 -5.94 -1.68
N LEU A 253 3.90 -6.87 -1.64
CA LEU A 253 3.51 -7.61 -0.46
C LEU A 253 4.05 -9.03 -0.55
N ARG A 254 4.40 -9.62 0.58
CA ARG A 254 4.86 -11.01 0.65
C ARG A 254 3.76 -11.90 1.18
N LEU A 255 3.65 -13.09 0.59
CA LEU A 255 2.74 -14.11 1.08
C LEU A 255 3.18 -14.55 2.48
N ASN A 256 2.27 -14.45 3.44
CA ASN A 256 2.49 -15.00 4.77
C ASN A 256 2.22 -16.52 4.74
N THR A 257 3.27 -17.29 4.98
CA THR A 257 3.21 -18.76 4.99
C THR A 257 2.92 -19.35 6.36
N ASN A 258 2.76 -18.52 7.40
CA ASN A 258 2.36 -18.98 8.71
C ASN A 258 0.88 -19.42 8.68
N LEU A 259 0.64 -20.71 8.93
CA LEU A 259 -0.71 -21.28 8.91
C LEU A 259 -1.58 -20.78 10.06
N ASP A 260 -0.97 -20.29 11.14
CA ASP A 260 -1.67 -19.72 12.30
C ASP A 260 -1.92 -18.22 12.14
N ALA A 261 -1.59 -17.65 10.97
CA ALA A 261 -1.82 -16.24 10.72
C ALA A 261 -3.33 -15.93 10.63
N PHE A 262 -3.76 -14.90 11.33
CA PHE A 262 -5.14 -14.45 11.35
C PHE A 262 -5.21 -12.92 11.24
N ILE A 263 -6.38 -12.41 10.92
CA ILE A 263 -6.69 -10.99 11.00
C ILE A 263 -7.24 -10.75 12.42
N PRO A 264 -6.54 -9.96 13.27
CA PRO A 264 -7.06 -9.66 14.59
C PRO A 264 -8.33 -8.84 14.51
N GLU A 265 -9.21 -8.98 15.48
CA GLU A 265 -10.32 -8.06 15.69
C GLU A 265 -9.79 -6.63 15.86
N GLY A 266 -10.51 -5.67 15.30
CA GLY A 266 -10.24 -4.26 15.54
C GLY A 266 -10.66 -3.86 16.95
N GLU A 267 -9.95 -2.90 17.52
CA GLU A 267 -10.39 -2.27 18.75
C GLU A 267 -11.67 -1.47 18.47
N PRO A 268 -12.68 -1.52 19.37
CA PRO A 268 -13.85 -0.69 19.24
C PRO A 268 -13.47 0.78 19.16
N CYS A 269 -13.89 1.44 18.10
CA CYS A 269 -13.66 2.87 17.96
C CYS A 269 -14.73 3.65 18.72
N HIS A 270 -14.33 4.71 19.40
CA HIS A 270 -15.22 5.63 20.09
C HIS A 270 -14.96 7.04 19.57
N ASP A 271 -15.99 7.70 19.04
CA ASP A 271 -15.87 9.04 18.46
C ASP A 271 -15.49 10.13 19.49
N TYR A 272 -15.70 9.87 20.78
CA TYR A 272 -15.23 10.77 21.84
C TYR A 272 -13.69 10.78 21.99
N ASP A 273 -12.97 9.87 21.34
CA ASP A 273 -11.50 9.89 21.34
C ASP A 273 -10.98 11.19 20.73
N SER A 274 -11.69 11.75 19.75
CA SER A 274 -11.38 13.05 19.20
C SER A 274 -11.49 14.20 20.21
N GLN A 275 -12.29 14.04 21.26
CA GLN A 275 -12.48 15.04 22.32
C GLN A 275 -11.34 15.03 23.34
N ASN A 276 -10.63 13.92 23.45
CA ASN A 276 -9.50 13.75 24.38
C ASN A 276 -8.16 14.18 23.79
N MET A 277 -8.13 14.63 22.55
CA MET A 277 -6.90 15.12 21.94
C MET A 277 -6.45 16.44 22.55
N VAL A 278 -5.21 16.47 23.02
CA VAL A 278 -4.63 17.63 23.70
C VAL A 278 -4.45 18.83 22.76
N THR A 279 -4.21 18.58 21.48
CA THR A 279 -4.09 19.60 20.46
C THR A 279 -5.03 19.31 19.31
N GLN A 280 -5.80 20.30 18.90
CA GLN A 280 -6.70 20.24 17.75
C GLN A 280 -6.07 20.84 16.49
N ILE A 281 -4.87 21.38 16.61
CA ILE A 281 -4.13 22.01 15.52
C ILE A 281 -2.77 21.32 15.45
N ARG A 282 -2.39 20.93 14.25
CA ARG A 282 -1.06 20.39 13.96
C ARG A 282 -0.08 21.56 13.84
N HIS A 283 1.02 21.49 14.58
CA HIS A 283 2.12 22.45 14.51
C HIS A 283 3.23 21.95 13.57
#